data_402729cae2bf0fd5e5b69097363d023c
#
_entry.id   402729cae2bf0fd5e5b69097363d023c
#
_cell.length_a   1.000
_cell.length_b   1.000
_cell.length_c   1.000
_cell.angle_alpha   90.00
_cell.angle_beta   90.00
_cell.angle_gamma   90.00
#
_symmetry.space_group_name_H-M   'P 1'
#
loop_
_entity.id
_entity.type
_entity.pdbx_description
1 polymer ?
#
loop_
_entity_poly.entity_id
_entity_poly.type
_entity_poly.pdbx_seq_one_letter_code
_entity_poly.pdbx_strand_id
1 'polypeptide(L)' 'MSKVEVTKIEEQPNGRSVFSVRADMSDGRIEFPMGIHELGSPALDEIAVLRSALGFADELAASIRLRLVEQPRSS' A
#
# COMPACT_ATOMS: atom_id res chain seq x y z
N MET A 1 -13.70 6.68 -10.42
CA MET A 1 -13.43 5.25 -10.47
C MET A 1 -12.13 4.92 -9.77
N SER A 2 -12.13 3.89 -8.95
CA SER A 2 -10.92 3.51 -8.22
C SER A 2 -10.06 2.58 -9.05
N LYS A 3 -8.76 2.74 -8.91
CA LYS A 3 -7.81 1.90 -9.63
C LYS A 3 -6.56 1.72 -8.80
N VAL A 4 -6.07 0.50 -8.72
CA VAL A 4 -4.84 0.19 -7.99
C VAL A 4 -3.87 -0.47 -8.95
N GLU A 5 -2.65 0.04 -9.00
CA GLU A 5 -1.60 -0.50 -9.86
C GLU A 5 -0.38 -0.85 -9.03
N VAL A 6 0.27 -1.95 -9.41
CA VAL A 6 1.47 -2.42 -8.73
C VAL A 6 2.59 -2.51 -9.76
N THR A 7 3.73 -1.89 -9.47
CA THR A 7 4.88 -1.88 -10.38
C THR A 7 6.14 -2.18 -9.58
N LYS A 8 6.97 -3.10 -10.07
CA LYS A 8 8.25 -3.37 -9.44
C LYS A 8 9.21 -2.24 -9.75
N ILE A 9 9.81 -1.65 -8.72
CA ILE A 9 10.71 -0.52 -8.91
C ILE A 9 12.15 -0.83 -8.49
N GLU A 10 12.38 -1.87 -7.71
CA GLU A 10 13.73 -2.18 -7.27
C GLU A 10 13.83 -3.65 -6.90
N GLU A 11 14.98 -4.24 -7.24
CA GLU A 11 15.29 -5.62 -6.89
C GLU A 11 16.53 -5.61 -6.01
N GLN A 12 16.46 -6.28 -4.88
CA GLN A 12 17.56 -6.32 -3.93
C GLN A 12 18.22 -7.70 -3.96
N PRO A 13 19.53 -7.78 -3.63
CA PRO A 13 20.27 -9.04 -3.80
C PRO A 13 19.79 -10.18 -2.89
N ASN A 14 19.09 -9.89 -1.82
CA ASN A 14 18.68 -10.92 -0.87
C ASN A 14 17.31 -11.53 -1.19
N GLY A 15 16.83 -11.37 -2.42
CA GLY A 15 15.54 -11.93 -2.82
C GLY A 15 14.36 -11.05 -2.46
N ARG A 16 14.63 -9.85 -2.00
CA ARG A 16 13.56 -8.88 -1.72
C ARG A 16 13.40 -7.94 -2.90
N SER A 17 12.19 -7.48 -3.10
CA SER A 17 11.91 -6.49 -4.12
C SER A 17 10.99 -5.43 -3.56
N VAL A 18 11.13 -4.22 -4.08
CA VAL A 18 10.27 -3.11 -3.70
C VAL A 18 9.34 -2.81 -4.85
N PHE A 19 8.07 -2.70 -4.54
CA PHE A 19 7.03 -2.40 -5.52
C PHE A 19 6.41 -1.06 -5.18
N SER A 20 6.00 -0.34 -6.22
CA SER A 20 5.22 0.86 -6.03
C SER A 20 3.76 0.49 -6.14
N VAL A 21 2.98 0.87 -5.13
CA VAL A 21 1.53 0.69 -5.15
C VAL A 21 0.91 2.05 -5.36
N ARG A 22 0.21 2.21 -6.47
CA ARG A 22 -0.43 3.47 -6.81
C ARG A 22 -1.93 3.29 -6.81
N ALA A 23 -2.61 4.11 -6.04
CA ALA A 23 -4.06 4.05 -5.94
C ALA A 23 -4.65 5.36 -6.41
N ASP A 24 -5.47 5.28 -7.45
CA ASP A 24 -6.21 6.43 -7.96
C ASP A 24 -7.64 6.32 -7.46
N MET A 25 -8.03 7.27 -6.64
CA MET A 25 -9.36 7.28 -6.03
C MET A 25 -10.11 8.51 -6.49
N SER A 26 -11.41 8.57 -6.15
CA SER A 26 -12.23 9.71 -6.57
C SER A 26 -11.67 11.03 -6.07
N ASP A 27 -11.12 11.04 -4.87
CA ASP A 27 -10.68 12.27 -4.24
C ASP A 27 -9.20 12.53 -4.38
N GLY A 28 -8.45 11.65 -5.05
CA GLY A 28 -7.04 11.89 -5.20
C GLY A 28 -6.26 10.63 -5.49
N ARG A 29 -4.95 10.78 -5.45
CA ARG A 29 -4.02 9.69 -5.76
C ARG A 29 -3.01 9.56 -4.64
N ILE A 30 -2.66 8.32 -4.35
CA ILE A 30 -1.60 8.03 -3.39
C ILE A 30 -0.69 6.98 -3.99
N GLU A 31 0.58 7.10 -3.68
CA GLU A 31 1.58 6.17 -4.17
C GLU A 31 2.55 5.89 -3.03
N PHE A 32 2.86 4.62 -2.79
CA PHE A 32 3.76 4.28 -1.70
C PHE A 32 4.54 3.02 -2.05
N PRO A 33 5.75 2.88 -1.48
CA PRO A 33 6.57 1.69 -1.71
C PRO A 33 6.17 0.56 -0.79
N MET A 34 6.29 -0.67 -1.27
CA MET A 34 6.00 -1.86 -0.48
C MET A 34 7.04 -2.93 -0.79
N GLY A 35 7.76 -3.38 0.23
CA GLY A 35 8.78 -4.40 0.05
C GLY A 35 8.25 -5.77 0.40
N ILE A 36 8.62 -6.76 -0.41
CA ILE A 36 8.27 -8.16 -0.13
C ILE A 36 9.45 -9.05 -0.48
N HIS A 37 9.43 -10.26 0.06
CA HIS A 37 10.27 -11.34 -0.44
C HIS A 37 9.59 -11.91 -1.66
N GLU A 38 10.36 -12.07 -2.73
CA GLU A 38 9.80 -12.62 -3.97
C GLU A 38 9.41 -14.07 -3.78
N LEU A 39 8.28 -14.45 -4.39
CA LEU A 39 7.73 -15.79 -4.25
C LEU A 39 7.95 -16.65 -5.47
N GLY A 40 8.72 -16.17 -6.44
CA GLY A 40 9.12 -16.95 -7.60
C GLY A 40 8.24 -16.78 -8.82
N SER A 41 7.17 -15.98 -8.72
CA SER A 41 6.30 -15.74 -9.87
C SER A 41 5.74 -14.32 -9.77
N PRO A 42 5.70 -13.59 -10.88
CA PRO A 42 5.14 -12.23 -10.86
C PRO A 42 3.71 -12.17 -10.35
N ALA A 43 2.91 -13.18 -10.66
CA ALA A 43 1.52 -13.21 -10.22
C ALA A 43 1.43 -13.36 -8.70
N LEU A 44 2.26 -14.23 -8.12
CA LEU A 44 2.28 -14.42 -6.67
C LEU A 44 2.83 -13.19 -5.96
N ASP A 45 3.84 -12.57 -6.55
CA ASP A 45 4.42 -11.35 -5.98
C ASP A 45 3.39 -10.24 -5.94
N GLU A 46 2.63 -10.10 -7.00
CA GLU A 46 1.59 -9.06 -7.05
C GLU A 46 0.54 -9.29 -5.96
N ILE A 47 0.13 -10.54 -5.79
CA ILE A 47 -0.84 -10.87 -4.74
C ILE A 47 -0.28 -10.55 -3.36
N ALA A 48 0.99 -10.88 -3.13
CA ALA A 48 1.63 -10.60 -1.85
C ALA A 48 1.69 -9.10 -1.59
N VAL A 49 2.02 -8.31 -2.61
CA VAL A 49 2.05 -6.86 -2.48
C VAL A 49 0.66 -6.32 -2.17
N LEU A 50 -0.34 -6.81 -2.88
CA LEU A 50 -1.71 -6.34 -2.66
C LEU A 50 -2.22 -6.68 -1.26
N ARG A 51 -1.87 -7.87 -0.75
CA ARG A 51 -2.25 -8.24 0.62
C ARG A 51 -1.56 -7.37 1.65
N SER A 52 -0.28 -7.09 1.44
CA SER A 52 0.45 -6.20 2.34
C SER A 52 -0.12 -4.79 2.29
N ALA A 53 -0.48 -4.34 1.09
CA ALA A 53 -1.08 -3.01 0.93
C ALA A 53 -2.43 -2.95 1.63
N LEU A 54 -3.20 -4.03 1.57
CA LEU A 54 -4.50 -4.08 2.24
C LEU A 54 -4.32 -3.95 3.76
N GLY A 55 -3.36 -4.69 4.32
CA GLY A 55 -3.06 -4.59 5.75
C GLY A 55 -2.63 -3.19 6.14
N PHE A 56 -1.78 -2.58 5.31
CA PHE A 56 -1.35 -1.21 5.54
C PHE A 56 -2.54 -0.24 5.48
N ALA A 57 -3.42 -0.42 4.50
CA ALA A 57 -4.58 0.45 4.36
C ALA A 57 -5.54 0.32 5.55
N ASP A 58 -5.73 -0.90 6.03
CA ASP A 58 -6.57 -1.13 7.21
C ASP A 58 -5.99 -0.43 8.43
N GLU A 59 -4.69 -0.56 8.62
CA GLU A 59 -4.01 0.07 9.74
C GLU A 59 -4.05 1.58 9.61
N LEU A 60 -3.84 2.09 8.42
CA LEU A 60 -3.90 3.52 8.16
C LEU A 60 -5.31 4.06 8.44
N ALA A 61 -6.32 3.33 7.97
CA ALA A 61 -7.71 3.75 8.20
C ALA A 61 -8.02 3.80 9.69
N ALA A 62 -7.58 2.79 10.44
CA ALA A 62 -7.80 2.77 11.88
C ALA A 62 -7.11 3.93 12.57
N SER A 63 -5.87 4.22 12.15
CA SER A 63 -5.10 5.32 12.74
C SER A 63 -5.75 6.66 12.44
N ILE A 64 -6.26 6.82 11.24
CA ILE A 64 -6.93 8.07 10.87
C ILE A 64 -8.20 8.26 11.66
N ARG A 65 -8.97 7.18 11.83
CA ARG A 65 -10.20 7.26 12.61
C ARG A 65 -9.92 7.67 14.05
N LEU A 66 -8.88 7.09 14.63
CA LEU A 66 -8.49 7.43 15.97
C LEU A 66 -8.09 8.90 16.07
N ARG A 67 -7.33 9.37 15.09
CA ARG A 67 -6.89 10.75 15.06
C ARG A 67 -8.07 11.70 14.97
N LEU A 68 -9.07 11.35 14.18
CA LEU A 68 -10.27 12.17 14.04
C LEU A 68 -11.06 12.25 15.33
N VAL A 69 -11.10 11.14 16.08
CA VAL A 69 -11.81 11.11 17.36
C VAL A 69 -11.06 11.96 18.40
N GLU A 70 -9.74 11.94 18.35
CA GLU A 70 -8.92 12.67 19.32
C GLU A 70 -8.83 14.15 19.05
N GLN A 71 -9.17 14.58 17.84
CA GLN A 71 -9.06 15.97 17.49
C GLN A 71 -10.05 16.79 18.32
N PRO A 72 -9.60 17.86 18.96
CA PRO A 72 -10.53 18.73 19.62
C PRO A 72 -11.43 19.34 18.57
N ARG A 73 -12.69 19.36 18.86
CA ARG A 73 -13.60 20.00 17.97
C ARG A 73 -13.26 21.42 17.92
N SER A 74 -12.74 21.80 16.85
CA SER A 74 -12.48 23.16 16.66
C SER A 74 -13.80 23.87 16.60
N SER A 75 -14.07 24.57 17.46
CA SER A 75 -15.30 25.29 17.45
C SER A 75 -15.16 26.52 16.64
#